data_68a1d2a102a21f76dd643e783bc04427
#
_entry.id   68a1d2a102a21f76dd643e783bc04427
#
_cell.length_a   1.000
_cell.length_b   1.000
_cell.length_c   1.000
_cell.angle_alpha   90.00
_cell.angle_beta   90.00
_cell.angle_gamma   90.00
#
_symmetry.space_group_name_H-M   'P 1'
#
loop_
_entity.id
_entity.type
_entity.pdbx_description
1 polymer ?
#
loop_
_entity_poly.entity_id
_entity_poly.type
_entity_poly.pdbx_seq_one_letter_code
_entity_poly.pdbx_strand_id
1 'polypeptide(L)'
;MHRRVHDAGQLLLSNVKGINMDPSFWHQRWEKNEIGFHEGKPNPLLVKHFHELSVAKGRRIFVPLCGKTLDIFWLLSRGYRVAGAELSQLAIEQLFIELGMQPEIEAVGNVEQWSANNLDIFVGDIFAVSEKMLGLVDAVYDRAALVAFPEDLRTRYTAHLTKIANKSPQLLITYEYDQSLMAGPPFSVSNEEVHRHYATTYDLRFIASTEVAGGLKGKAPAKENVWLLKRK
;
A
#
# COMPACT_ATOMS: atom_id res chain seq x y z
N MET A 1 -27.91 42.63 -14.78
CA MET A 1 -28.48 41.58 -13.94
C MET A 1 -27.70 40.30 -14.20
N HIS A 2 -26.62 40.07 -13.45
CA HIS A 2 -25.75 38.88 -13.59
C HIS A 2 -26.01 37.97 -12.39
N ARG A 3 -26.62 36.83 -12.64
CA ARG A 3 -26.70 35.77 -11.61
C ARG A 3 -25.52 34.85 -11.79
N ARG A 4 -24.67 34.82 -10.76
CA ARG A 4 -23.61 33.82 -10.58
C ARG A 4 -24.27 32.49 -10.28
N VAL A 5 -23.90 31.47 -11.03
CA VAL A 5 -24.16 30.07 -10.69
C VAL A 5 -23.02 29.64 -9.76
N HIS A 6 -23.33 29.42 -8.49
CA HIS A 6 -22.42 28.87 -7.50
C HIS A 6 -22.49 27.34 -7.52
N ASP A 7 -21.39 26.82 -7.76
CA ASP A 7 -20.74 25.59 -7.32
C ASP A 7 -21.55 24.73 -6.32
N ALA A 8 -22.00 23.58 -6.79
CA ALA A 8 -22.62 22.52 -6.01
C ALA A 8 -21.81 21.23 -6.17
N GLY A 9 -20.60 21.20 -5.59
CA GLY A 9 -19.69 20.06 -5.65
C GLY A 9 -18.96 19.73 -4.36
N GLN A 10 -19.43 20.29 -3.22
CA GLN A 10 -18.88 19.90 -1.91
C GLN A 10 -19.77 18.84 -1.29
N LEU A 11 -19.51 17.57 -1.64
CA LEU A 11 -20.16 16.42 -1.01
C LEU A 11 -19.70 16.29 0.44
N LEU A 12 -20.68 16.42 1.31
CA LEU A 12 -20.79 16.00 2.69
C LEU A 12 -19.88 14.81 3.05
N LEU A 13 -18.76 15.11 3.71
CA LEU A 13 -18.05 14.14 4.54
C LEU A 13 -18.77 14.11 5.89
N SER A 14 -19.51 13.03 6.12
CA SER A 14 -20.20 12.76 7.37
C SER A 14 -19.20 12.73 8.53
N ASN A 15 -19.47 13.56 9.54
CA ASN A 15 -18.80 13.57 10.84
C ASN A 15 -19.09 12.26 11.61
N VAL A 16 -18.35 11.22 11.32
CA VAL A 16 -18.11 10.15 12.27
C VAL A 16 -16.85 10.55 13.03
N LYS A 17 -16.82 10.41 14.36
CA LYS A 17 -15.63 10.56 15.19
C LYS A 17 -14.61 9.47 14.82
N GLY A 18 -14.07 9.54 13.62
CA GLY A 18 -13.06 8.70 13.03
C GLY A 18 -11.83 9.53 12.72
N ILE A 19 -10.68 8.97 12.83
CA ILE A 19 -9.41 9.55 12.39
C ILE A 19 -9.61 9.99 10.95
N ASN A 20 -9.57 11.30 10.72
CA ASN A 20 -9.65 11.86 9.38
C ASN A 20 -8.36 11.44 8.65
N MET A 21 -8.46 10.46 7.73
CA MET A 21 -7.34 10.00 6.90
C MET A 21 -7.17 10.94 5.69
N ASP A 22 -7.24 12.24 5.95
CA ASP A 22 -6.87 13.27 5.00
C ASP A 22 -5.42 13.06 4.55
N PRO A 23 -5.09 13.26 3.27
CA PRO A 23 -3.72 13.27 2.76
C PRO A 23 -2.72 14.04 3.62
N SER A 24 -3.14 15.16 4.22
CA SER A 24 -2.31 15.95 5.14
C SER A 24 -1.80 15.19 6.36
N PHE A 25 -2.54 14.16 6.83
CA PHE A 25 -2.11 13.31 7.94
C PHE A 25 -0.80 12.57 7.59
N TRP A 26 -0.72 11.99 6.39
CA TRP A 26 0.48 11.27 5.95
C TRP A 26 1.63 12.21 5.64
N HIS A 27 1.38 13.35 4.97
CA HIS A 27 2.41 14.37 4.72
C HIS A 27 3.06 14.84 6.03
N GLN A 28 2.27 15.18 7.05
CA GLN A 28 2.79 15.59 8.34
C GLN A 28 3.63 14.51 9.04
N ARG A 29 3.28 13.22 8.88
CA ARG A 29 4.08 12.13 9.44
C ARG A 29 5.45 12.03 8.80
N TRP A 30 5.52 12.17 7.51
CA TRP A 30 6.79 12.18 6.79
C TRP A 30 7.63 13.41 7.16
N GLU A 31 7.03 14.61 7.19
CA GLU A 31 7.71 15.86 7.58
C GLU A 31 8.27 15.81 9.01
N LYS A 32 7.51 15.21 9.93
CA LYS A 32 7.92 15.07 11.34
C LYS A 32 8.79 13.85 11.62
N ASN A 33 9.12 13.05 10.59
CA ASN A 33 9.81 11.77 10.71
C ASN A 33 9.11 10.78 11.69
N GLU A 34 7.77 10.85 11.78
CA GLU A 34 6.95 9.94 12.59
C GLU A 34 6.61 8.67 11.81
N ILE A 35 7.65 8.01 11.27
CA ILE A 35 7.56 6.91 10.30
C ILE A 35 7.82 5.53 10.94
N GLY A 36 7.28 5.28 12.12
CA GLY A 36 7.45 4.00 12.84
C GLY A 36 6.97 2.74 12.09
N PHE A 37 6.38 2.91 10.90
CA PHE A 37 6.05 1.84 9.96
C PHE A 37 7.20 1.51 8.98
N HIS A 38 8.21 2.39 8.89
CA HIS A 38 9.41 2.17 8.10
C HIS A 38 10.37 1.26 8.88
N GLU A 39 10.79 0.17 8.25
CA GLU A 39 11.74 -0.78 8.81
C GLU A 39 13.12 -0.59 8.20
N GLY A 40 14.17 -0.65 9.03
CA GLY A 40 15.57 -0.52 8.60
C GLY A 40 16.13 -1.78 7.89
N LYS A 41 15.29 -2.71 7.50
CA LYS A 41 15.61 -3.94 6.76
C LYS A 41 14.39 -4.42 5.98
N PRO A 42 14.57 -5.27 4.95
CA PRO A 42 13.45 -5.90 4.26
C PRO A 42 12.58 -6.71 5.23
N ASN A 43 11.27 -6.65 5.03
CA ASN A 43 10.33 -7.36 5.89
C ASN A 43 10.60 -8.87 5.87
N PRO A 44 10.77 -9.53 7.02
CA PRO A 44 11.13 -10.95 7.08
C PRO A 44 10.04 -11.86 6.51
N LEU A 45 8.76 -11.47 6.55
CA LEU A 45 7.66 -12.24 5.98
C LEU A 45 7.65 -12.15 4.45
N LEU A 46 8.03 -10.99 3.88
CA LEU A 46 8.29 -10.86 2.45
C LEU A 46 9.40 -11.84 2.04
N VAL A 47 10.56 -11.74 2.69
CA VAL A 47 11.73 -12.58 2.36
C VAL A 47 11.39 -14.07 2.44
N LYS A 48 10.63 -14.47 3.44
CA LYS A 48 10.25 -15.86 3.70
C LYS A 48 9.20 -16.39 2.73
N HIS A 49 8.19 -15.58 2.38
CA HIS A 49 6.99 -16.05 1.70
C HIS A 49 6.83 -15.56 0.26
N PHE A 50 7.71 -14.70 -0.24
CA PHE A 50 7.61 -14.18 -1.60
C PHE A 50 7.58 -15.27 -2.68
N HIS A 51 8.29 -16.38 -2.46
CA HIS A 51 8.32 -17.52 -3.39
C HIS A 51 6.95 -18.14 -3.66
N GLU A 52 5.99 -17.97 -2.75
CA GLU A 52 4.61 -18.46 -2.88
C GLU A 52 3.85 -17.81 -4.06
N LEU A 53 4.25 -16.59 -4.45
CA LEU A 53 3.73 -15.93 -5.63
C LEU A 53 4.12 -16.65 -6.93
N SER A 54 5.17 -17.46 -6.90
CA SER A 54 5.68 -18.22 -8.06
C SER A 54 5.98 -17.33 -9.28
N VAL A 55 6.50 -16.12 -9.04
CA VAL A 55 6.80 -15.12 -10.07
C VAL A 55 8.25 -15.27 -10.54
N ALA A 56 8.46 -15.34 -11.84
CA ALA A 56 9.80 -15.43 -12.43
C ALA A 56 10.58 -14.11 -12.29
N LYS A 57 11.91 -14.16 -12.30
CA LYS A 57 12.76 -12.96 -12.37
C LYS A 57 12.43 -12.13 -13.62
N GLY A 58 12.65 -10.82 -13.54
CA GLY A 58 12.32 -9.86 -14.60
C GLY A 58 10.85 -9.45 -14.62
N ARG A 59 9.99 -10.11 -13.85
CA ARG A 59 8.58 -9.75 -13.72
C ARG A 59 8.39 -8.51 -12.86
N ARG A 60 7.24 -7.85 -13.02
CA ARG A 60 6.94 -6.56 -12.39
C ARG A 60 6.02 -6.71 -11.18
N ILE A 61 6.48 -6.27 -10.03
CA ILE A 61 5.76 -6.34 -8.74
C ILE A 61 5.24 -4.95 -8.40
N PHE A 62 3.95 -4.85 -8.08
CA PHE A 62 3.35 -3.61 -7.60
C PHE A 62 3.36 -3.56 -6.07
N VAL A 63 3.84 -2.45 -5.53
CA VAL A 63 3.92 -2.16 -4.08
C VAL A 63 3.11 -0.89 -3.80
N PRO A 64 1.83 -1.01 -3.40
CA PRO A 64 1.00 0.15 -3.08
C PRO A 64 1.43 0.80 -1.77
N LEU A 65 1.25 2.13 -1.64
CA LEU A 65 1.59 2.95 -0.47
C LEU A 65 3.00 2.63 0.07
N CYS A 66 3.95 2.61 -0.87
CA CYS A 66 5.25 1.98 -0.63
C CYS A 66 6.16 2.77 0.32
N GLY A 67 5.91 4.07 0.56
CA GLY A 67 6.87 4.88 1.29
C GLY A 67 8.27 4.74 0.71
N LYS A 68 9.27 4.67 1.59
CA LYS A 68 10.65 4.36 1.23
C LYS A 68 11.10 2.97 1.72
N THR A 69 10.19 1.97 1.62
CA THR A 69 10.46 0.63 2.15
C THR A 69 11.67 -0.04 1.52
N LEU A 70 12.51 -0.65 2.35
CA LEU A 70 13.63 -1.46 1.88
C LEU A 70 13.20 -2.77 1.17
N ASP A 71 11.92 -3.10 1.21
CA ASP A 71 11.33 -4.19 0.43
C ASP A 71 11.51 -3.96 -1.07
N ILE A 72 11.45 -2.69 -1.52
CA ILE A 72 11.75 -2.30 -2.91
C ILE A 72 13.20 -2.65 -3.27
N PHE A 73 14.17 -2.27 -2.41
CA PHE A 73 15.57 -2.63 -2.62
C PHE A 73 15.74 -4.15 -2.72
N TRP A 74 15.09 -4.90 -1.82
CA TRP A 74 15.15 -6.36 -1.84
C TRP A 74 14.59 -6.94 -3.15
N LEU A 75 13.43 -6.48 -3.62
CA LEU A 75 12.82 -6.93 -4.87
C LEU A 75 13.74 -6.65 -6.08
N LEU A 76 14.27 -5.43 -6.17
CA LEU A 76 15.21 -5.03 -7.23
C LEU A 76 16.49 -5.89 -7.20
N SER A 77 17.06 -6.14 -6.01
CA SER A 77 18.26 -6.97 -5.83
C SER A 77 18.05 -8.44 -6.24
N ARG A 78 16.80 -8.90 -6.22
CA ARG A 78 16.42 -10.25 -6.67
C ARG A 78 16.12 -10.31 -8.16
N GLY A 79 16.22 -9.18 -8.88
CA GLY A 79 16.03 -9.09 -10.32
C GLY A 79 14.58 -8.93 -10.74
N TYR A 80 13.71 -8.43 -9.86
CA TYR A 80 12.34 -8.04 -10.20
C TYR A 80 12.31 -6.58 -10.67
N ARG A 81 11.33 -6.24 -11.50
CA ARG A 81 10.95 -4.86 -11.75
C ARG A 81 9.92 -4.46 -10.70
N VAL A 82 9.94 -3.21 -10.28
CA VAL A 82 9.03 -2.71 -9.26
C VAL A 82 8.23 -1.53 -9.78
N ALA A 83 6.92 -1.55 -9.55
CA ALA A 83 6.08 -0.36 -9.58
C ALA A 83 5.63 -0.05 -8.16
N GLY A 84 5.56 1.22 -7.80
CA GLY A 84 5.04 1.66 -6.51
C GLY A 84 4.03 2.79 -6.67
N ALA A 85 3.24 3.04 -5.63
CA ALA A 85 2.44 4.25 -5.49
C ALA A 85 2.64 4.80 -4.09
N GLU A 86 2.86 6.08 -3.95
CA GLU A 86 3.07 6.75 -2.66
C GLU A 86 2.57 8.19 -2.72
N LEU A 87 1.86 8.60 -1.68
CA LEU A 87 1.30 9.94 -1.57
C LEU A 87 2.36 11.00 -1.28
N SER A 88 3.37 10.66 -0.46
CA SER A 88 4.39 11.58 0.01
C SER A 88 5.55 11.68 -0.98
N GLN A 89 5.67 12.82 -1.64
CA GLN A 89 6.85 13.12 -2.48
C GLN A 89 8.13 13.03 -1.68
N LEU A 90 8.16 13.56 -0.44
CA LEU A 90 9.33 13.51 0.45
C LEU A 90 9.81 12.08 0.70
N ALA A 91 8.86 11.11 0.85
CA ALA A 91 9.22 9.71 1.01
C ALA A 91 9.95 9.18 -0.23
N ILE A 92 9.50 9.57 -1.41
CA ILE A 92 10.06 9.08 -2.67
C ILE A 92 11.39 9.75 -3.01
N GLU A 93 11.55 11.04 -2.70
CA GLU A 93 12.86 11.70 -2.76
C GLU A 93 13.90 10.94 -1.92
N GLN A 94 13.54 10.60 -0.67
CA GLN A 94 14.41 9.82 0.22
C GLN A 94 14.67 8.40 -0.33
N LEU A 95 13.65 7.73 -0.87
CA LEU A 95 13.81 6.41 -1.48
C LEU A 95 14.86 6.43 -2.60
N PHE A 96 14.75 7.34 -3.55
CA PHE A 96 15.69 7.43 -4.67
C PHE A 96 17.11 7.80 -4.21
N ILE A 97 17.24 8.67 -3.22
CA ILE A 97 18.54 8.99 -2.59
C ILE A 97 19.15 7.74 -1.96
N GLU A 98 18.40 6.99 -1.15
CA GLU A 98 18.85 5.78 -0.47
C GLU A 98 19.21 4.66 -1.46
N LEU A 99 18.52 4.59 -2.61
CA LEU A 99 18.85 3.66 -3.70
C LEU A 99 20.03 4.11 -4.57
N GLY A 100 20.50 5.35 -4.42
CA GLY A 100 21.53 5.94 -5.28
C GLY A 100 21.09 6.11 -6.73
N MET A 101 19.80 6.32 -6.97
CA MET A 101 19.18 6.45 -8.29
C MET A 101 18.78 7.89 -8.56
N GLN A 102 18.87 8.31 -9.86
CA GLN A 102 18.33 9.58 -10.33
C GLN A 102 17.10 9.29 -11.19
N PRO A 103 15.89 9.67 -10.75
CA PRO A 103 14.68 9.41 -11.52
C PRO A 103 14.49 10.42 -12.65
N GLU A 104 13.91 9.97 -13.76
CA GLU A 104 13.17 10.79 -14.69
C GLU A 104 11.76 11.02 -14.13
N ILE A 105 11.28 12.27 -14.18
CA ILE A 105 9.99 12.65 -13.59
C ILE A 105 9.08 13.19 -14.69
N GLU A 106 7.91 12.58 -14.82
CA GLU A 106 6.89 12.97 -15.79
C GLU A 106 5.54 13.15 -15.11
N ALA A 107 4.80 14.19 -15.45
CA ALA A 107 3.41 14.35 -15.03
C ALA A 107 2.50 13.42 -15.84
N VAL A 108 1.75 12.55 -15.15
CA VAL A 108 0.83 11.59 -15.76
C VAL A 108 -0.55 11.71 -15.10
N GLY A 109 -1.45 12.45 -15.73
CA GLY A 109 -2.76 12.76 -15.15
C GLY A 109 -2.62 13.60 -13.88
N ASN A 110 -3.13 13.08 -12.75
CA ASN A 110 -3.09 13.75 -11.45
C ASN A 110 -1.98 13.22 -10.52
N VAL A 111 -1.00 12.50 -11.05
CA VAL A 111 0.17 12.01 -10.31
C VAL A 111 1.43 12.31 -11.11
N GLU A 112 2.59 12.22 -10.46
CA GLU A 112 3.87 12.19 -11.14
C GLU A 112 4.37 10.75 -11.23
N GLN A 113 4.97 10.37 -12.34
CA GLN A 113 5.70 9.12 -12.48
C GLN A 113 7.19 9.40 -12.36
N TRP A 114 7.84 8.76 -11.40
CA TRP A 114 9.27 8.82 -11.14
C TRP A 114 9.90 7.49 -11.56
N SER A 115 10.71 7.49 -12.60
CA SER A 115 11.22 6.26 -13.24
C SER A 115 12.74 6.20 -13.25
N ALA A 116 13.32 5.09 -12.81
CA ALA A 116 14.73 4.74 -12.98
C ALA A 116 14.92 3.21 -12.90
N ASN A 117 15.84 2.64 -13.72
CA ASN A 117 16.38 1.27 -13.59
C ASN A 117 15.43 0.21 -13.01
N ASN A 118 14.38 -0.19 -13.70
CA ASN A 118 13.41 -1.19 -13.25
C ASN A 118 12.51 -0.74 -12.07
N LEU A 119 12.47 0.54 -11.74
CA LEU A 119 11.64 1.13 -10.70
C LEU A 119 10.80 2.27 -11.28
N ASP A 120 9.48 2.16 -11.13
CA ASP A 120 8.52 3.23 -11.45
C ASP A 120 7.70 3.54 -10.21
N ILE A 121 7.68 4.78 -9.74
CA ILE A 121 6.84 5.19 -8.61
C ILE A 121 5.84 6.25 -9.06
N PHE A 122 4.57 6.02 -8.79
CA PHE A 122 3.50 6.99 -8.98
C PHE A 122 3.33 7.81 -7.69
N VAL A 123 3.76 9.07 -7.75
CA VAL A 123 3.70 9.99 -6.60
C VAL A 123 2.38 10.76 -6.64
N GLY A 124 1.54 10.53 -5.64
CA GLY A 124 0.20 11.11 -5.50
C GLY A 124 -0.82 10.15 -4.92
N ASP A 125 -2.09 10.50 -5.00
CA ASP A 125 -3.19 9.66 -4.50
C ASP A 125 -3.28 8.36 -5.31
N ILE A 126 -3.19 7.22 -4.63
CA ILE A 126 -3.32 5.90 -5.26
C ILE A 126 -4.63 5.76 -6.05
N PHE A 127 -5.70 6.42 -5.61
CA PHE A 127 -6.98 6.41 -6.31
C PHE A 127 -6.97 7.18 -7.63
N ALA A 128 -5.94 7.99 -7.90
CA ALA A 128 -5.73 8.64 -9.19
C ALA A 128 -4.90 7.77 -10.16
N VAL A 129 -4.24 6.71 -9.68
CA VAL A 129 -3.50 5.77 -10.52
C VAL A 129 -4.49 4.87 -11.27
N SER A 130 -4.45 4.87 -12.60
CA SER A 130 -5.29 4.03 -13.44
C SER A 130 -4.57 2.76 -13.87
N GLU A 131 -5.32 1.76 -14.33
CA GLU A 131 -4.78 0.54 -14.94
C GLU A 131 -3.85 0.86 -16.12
N LYS A 132 -4.21 1.85 -16.95
CA LYS A 132 -3.40 2.28 -18.09
C LYS A 132 -2.07 2.90 -17.65
N MET A 133 -2.05 3.68 -16.56
CA MET A 133 -0.85 4.29 -16.01
C MET A 133 0.06 3.24 -15.38
N LEU A 134 -0.51 2.37 -14.53
CA LEU A 134 0.23 1.30 -13.88
C LEU A 134 0.80 0.31 -14.91
N GLY A 135 0.05 0.02 -15.98
CA GLY A 135 0.41 -1.01 -16.93
C GLY A 135 0.35 -2.42 -16.34
N LEU A 136 0.91 -3.39 -17.06
CA LEU A 136 0.89 -4.78 -16.61
C LEU A 136 1.82 -4.98 -15.39
N VAL A 137 1.29 -5.62 -14.37
CA VAL A 137 2.03 -6.12 -13.22
C VAL A 137 1.78 -7.62 -13.06
N ASP A 138 2.76 -8.36 -12.60
CA ASP A 138 2.69 -9.82 -12.50
C ASP A 138 2.28 -10.27 -11.10
N ALA A 139 2.47 -9.43 -10.10
CA ALA A 139 2.00 -9.63 -8.74
C ALA A 139 1.90 -8.31 -7.97
N VAL A 140 1.18 -8.36 -6.85
CA VAL A 140 1.08 -7.28 -5.86
C VAL A 140 1.71 -7.74 -4.56
N TYR A 141 2.48 -6.87 -3.94
CA TYR A 141 2.92 -7.02 -2.56
C TYR A 141 2.31 -5.91 -1.72
N ASP A 142 1.25 -6.25 -0.98
CA ASP A 142 0.53 -5.33 -0.09
C ASP A 142 0.97 -5.56 1.36
N ARG A 143 1.82 -4.67 1.84
CA ARG A 143 2.22 -4.61 3.25
C ARG A 143 2.14 -3.16 3.71
N ALA A 144 1.52 -2.96 4.85
CA ALA A 144 1.26 -1.64 5.44
C ALA A 144 0.33 -0.73 4.63
N ALA A 145 -0.23 -1.19 3.49
CA ALA A 145 -1.15 -0.42 2.67
C ALA A 145 -2.61 -0.64 3.08
N LEU A 146 -3.15 -1.86 2.99
CA LEU A 146 -4.52 -2.14 3.42
C LEU A 146 -4.78 -1.69 4.86
N VAL A 147 -3.87 -1.99 5.77
CA VAL A 147 -3.95 -1.63 7.19
C VAL A 147 -3.79 -0.14 7.49
N ALA A 148 -3.40 0.66 6.49
CA ALA A 148 -3.31 2.11 6.62
C ALA A 148 -4.68 2.79 6.55
N PHE A 149 -5.68 2.13 5.96
CA PHE A 149 -7.01 2.69 5.76
C PHE A 149 -8.00 2.27 6.85
N PRO A 150 -8.91 3.16 7.29
CA PRO A 150 -10.07 2.78 8.07
C PRO A 150 -11.04 1.91 7.24
N GLU A 151 -11.92 1.18 7.89
CA GLU A 151 -12.74 0.12 7.29
C GLU A 151 -13.56 0.56 6.08
N ASP A 152 -14.14 1.75 6.13
CA ASP A 152 -14.92 2.34 5.03
C ASP A 152 -14.08 2.56 3.77
N LEU A 153 -12.84 3.00 3.91
CA LEU A 153 -11.93 3.21 2.79
C LEU A 153 -11.29 1.91 2.29
N ARG A 154 -11.15 0.88 3.13
CA ARG A 154 -10.58 -0.41 2.71
C ARG A 154 -11.40 -1.08 1.60
N THR A 155 -12.72 -0.99 1.65
CA THR A 155 -13.57 -1.50 0.57
C THR A 155 -13.29 -0.82 -0.77
N ARG A 156 -13.13 0.50 -0.77
CA ARG A 156 -12.76 1.27 -1.96
C ARG A 156 -11.36 0.91 -2.43
N TYR A 157 -10.41 0.82 -1.50
CA TYR A 157 -9.00 0.51 -1.79
C TYR A 157 -8.85 -0.87 -2.43
N THR A 158 -9.44 -1.90 -1.84
CA THR A 158 -9.32 -3.29 -2.34
C THR A 158 -9.95 -3.47 -3.72
N ALA A 159 -11.10 -2.83 -3.96
CA ALA A 159 -11.74 -2.82 -5.27
C ALA A 159 -10.86 -2.10 -6.31
N HIS A 160 -10.31 -0.95 -5.95
CA HIS A 160 -9.43 -0.16 -6.82
C HIS A 160 -8.13 -0.93 -7.13
N LEU A 161 -7.44 -1.44 -6.12
CA LEU A 161 -6.22 -2.22 -6.26
C LEU A 161 -6.42 -3.44 -7.17
N THR A 162 -7.49 -4.20 -6.93
CA THR A 162 -7.87 -5.36 -7.74
C THR A 162 -8.06 -5.00 -9.20
N LYS A 163 -8.69 -3.85 -9.47
CA LYS A 163 -8.93 -3.34 -10.83
C LYS A 163 -7.63 -2.92 -11.50
N ILE A 164 -6.85 -2.03 -10.89
CA ILE A 164 -5.65 -1.46 -11.54
C ILE A 164 -4.54 -2.49 -11.74
N ALA A 165 -4.44 -3.49 -10.84
CA ALA A 165 -3.52 -4.61 -10.97
C ALA A 165 -4.09 -5.77 -11.82
N ASN A 166 -5.23 -5.60 -12.48
CA ASN A 166 -5.87 -6.60 -13.34
C ASN A 166 -5.98 -7.98 -12.67
N LYS A 167 -6.37 -8.00 -11.39
CA LYS A 167 -6.49 -9.23 -10.59
C LYS A 167 -5.21 -10.07 -10.51
N SER A 168 -4.05 -9.45 -10.60
CA SER A 168 -2.77 -10.14 -10.40
C SER A 168 -2.69 -10.78 -9.02
N PRO A 169 -1.99 -11.91 -8.85
CA PRO A 169 -1.84 -12.56 -7.55
C PRO A 169 -1.22 -11.60 -6.54
N GLN A 170 -1.58 -11.76 -5.26
CA GLN A 170 -1.11 -10.86 -4.21
C GLN A 170 -0.49 -11.63 -3.05
N LEU A 171 0.61 -11.12 -2.52
CA LEU A 171 1.10 -11.43 -1.18
C LEU A 171 0.66 -10.29 -0.28
N LEU A 172 -0.32 -10.56 0.59
CA LEU A 172 -0.91 -9.59 1.50
C LEU A 172 -0.44 -9.87 2.92
N ILE A 173 0.03 -8.83 3.62
CA ILE A 173 0.39 -8.90 5.04
C ILE A 173 -0.51 -7.92 5.80
N THR A 174 -1.26 -8.45 6.79
CA THR A 174 -2.17 -7.67 7.63
C THR A 174 -1.78 -7.78 9.10
N TYR A 175 -2.24 -6.80 9.91
CA TYR A 175 -2.23 -6.90 11.37
C TYR A 175 -3.61 -7.32 11.87
N GLU A 176 -3.61 -8.20 12.87
CA GLU A 176 -4.82 -8.58 13.62
C GLU A 176 -4.56 -8.36 15.11
N TYR A 177 -5.39 -7.54 15.73
CA TYR A 177 -5.31 -7.19 17.14
C TYR A 177 -6.65 -6.64 17.65
N ASP A 178 -6.83 -6.50 18.95
CA ASP A 178 -8.00 -5.82 19.51
C ASP A 178 -7.95 -4.32 19.19
N GLN A 179 -8.77 -3.89 18.22
CA GLN A 179 -8.81 -2.50 17.73
C GLN A 179 -9.17 -1.50 18.84
N SER A 180 -9.80 -1.92 19.94
CA SER A 180 -10.12 -1.04 21.07
C SER A 180 -8.87 -0.55 21.82
N LEU A 181 -7.76 -1.27 21.71
CA LEU A 181 -6.50 -0.95 22.38
C LEU A 181 -5.70 0.14 21.66
N MET A 182 -5.97 0.37 20.37
CA MET A 182 -5.23 1.34 19.58
C MET A 182 -6.08 1.89 18.43
N ALA A 183 -6.15 3.20 18.31
CA ALA A 183 -6.98 3.88 17.30
C ALA A 183 -6.57 3.61 15.83
N GLY A 184 -5.31 3.16 15.59
CA GLY A 184 -4.76 3.07 14.24
C GLY A 184 -4.20 4.41 13.73
N PRO A 185 -3.60 4.47 12.52
CA PRO A 185 -3.08 3.32 11.79
C PRO A 185 -1.83 2.69 12.48
N PRO A 186 -1.46 1.45 12.16
CA PRO A 186 -2.18 0.53 11.32
C PRO A 186 -3.48 0.07 12.00
N PHE A 187 -4.49 -0.26 11.18
CA PHE A 187 -5.75 -0.81 11.66
C PHE A 187 -5.71 -2.33 11.66
N SER A 188 -6.47 -2.94 12.57
CA SER A 188 -6.70 -4.38 12.59
C SER A 188 -7.54 -4.80 11.38
N VAL A 189 -7.14 -5.88 10.72
CA VAL A 189 -7.87 -6.50 9.60
C VAL A 189 -8.00 -7.99 9.90
N SER A 190 -9.22 -8.42 10.19
CA SER A 190 -9.49 -9.82 10.54
C SER A 190 -9.48 -10.74 9.31
N ASN A 191 -9.40 -12.05 9.56
CA ASN A 191 -9.49 -13.06 8.50
C ASN A 191 -10.82 -12.97 7.74
N GLU A 192 -11.94 -12.73 8.44
CA GLU A 192 -13.26 -12.56 7.84
C GLU A 192 -13.31 -11.33 6.94
N GLU A 193 -12.62 -10.26 7.33
CA GLU A 193 -12.53 -9.05 6.52
C GLU A 193 -11.74 -9.28 5.24
N VAL A 194 -10.62 -10.00 5.29
CA VAL A 194 -9.86 -10.40 4.09
C VAL A 194 -10.75 -11.20 3.15
N HIS A 195 -11.53 -12.16 3.66
CA HIS A 195 -12.48 -12.92 2.84
C HIS A 195 -13.55 -12.02 2.23
N ARG A 196 -14.12 -11.10 2.99
CA ARG A 196 -15.15 -10.16 2.52
C ARG A 196 -14.64 -9.30 1.34
N HIS A 197 -13.40 -8.86 1.38
CA HIS A 197 -12.82 -8.03 0.32
C HIS A 197 -12.41 -8.82 -0.92
N TYR A 198 -11.89 -10.01 -0.78
CA TYR A 198 -11.15 -10.67 -1.85
C TYR A 198 -11.75 -11.99 -2.36
N ALA A 199 -12.59 -12.67 -1.56
CA ALA A 199 -13.04 -14.03 -1.89
C ALA A 199 -13.89 -14.14 -3.16
N THR A 200 -14.51 -13.06 -3.63
CA THR A 200 -15.26 -13.06 -4.91
C THR A 200 -14.34 -13.15 -6.12
N THR A 201 -13.10 -12.63 -6.01
CA THR A 201 -12.16 -12.48 -7.13
C THR A 201 -10.99 -13.45 -7.05
N TYR A 202 -10.59 -13.80 -5.83
CA TYR A 202 -9.39 -14.61 -5.57
C TYR A 202 -9.70 -15.87 -4.79
N ASP A 203 -8.91 -16.91 -5.06
CA ASP A 203 -8.73 -18.03 -4.15
C ASP A 203 -7.75 -17.60 -3.06
N LEU A 204 -8.21 -17.65 -1.81
CA LEU A 204 -7.47 -17.16 -0.65
C LEU A 204 -6.78 -18.32 0.08
N ARG A 205 -5.48 -18.19 0.30
CA ARG A 205 -4.72 -19.13 1.10
C ARG A 205 -4.05 -18.40 2.26
N PHE A 206 -4.42 -18.76 3.48
CA PHE A 206 -3.72 -18.33 4.69
C PHE A 206 -2.38 -19.06 4.78
N ILE A 207 -1.27 -18.31 4.79
CA ILE A 207 0.08 -18.87 4.73
C ILE A 207 0.70 -18.99 6.10
N ALA A 208 0.63 -17.93 6.90
CA ALA A 208 1.28 -17.87 8.19
C ALA A 208 0.64 -16.82 9.08
N SER A 209 0.82 -17.00 10.37
CA SER A 209 0.57 -16.00 11.40
C SER A 209 1.77 -15.93 12.34
N THR A 210 2.21 -14.75 12.68
CA THR A 210 3.37 -14.53 13.55
C THR A 210 3.03 -13.47 14.58
N GLU A 211 3.29 -13.75 15.85
CA GLU A 211 3.12 -12.76 16.92
C GLU A 211 4.09 -11.58 16.70
N VAL A 212 3.59 -10.38 16.87
CA VAL A 212 4.42 -9.17 16.86
C VAL A 212 5.17 -9.08 18.19
N ALA A 213 6.48 -9.26 18.12
CA ALA A 213 7.33 -9.24 19.32
C ALA A 213 7.19 -7.92 20.08
N GLY A 214 6.83 -8.00 21.37
CA GLY A 214 6.59 -6.80 22.19
C GLY A 214 5.26 -6.10 21.90
N GLY A 215 4.41 -6.66 21.05
CA GLY A 215 3.14 -6.07 20.63
C GLY A 215 3.28 -4.94 19.62
N LEU A 216 2.19 -4.62 18.95
CA LEU A 216 2.15 -3.55 17.96
C LEU A 216 2.33 -2.20 18.65
N LYS A 217 3.41 -1.48 18.27
CA LYS A 217 3.85 -0.22 18.90
C LYS A 217 4.02 -0.30 20.43
N GLY A 218 4.27 -1.50 20.98
CA GLY A 218 4.36 -1.71 22.43
C GLY A 218 3.04 -1.51 23.19
N LYS A 219 1.89 -1.48 22.50
CA LYS A 219 0.59 -1.15 23.08
C LYS A 219 -0.43 -2.29 23.02
N ALA A 220 -0.45 -3.04 21.93
CA ALA A 220 -1.45 -4.09 21.71
C ALA A 220 -0.78 -5.40 21.33
N PRO A 221 -1.10 -6.54 22.00
CA PRO A 221 -0.78 -7.85 21.45
C PRO A 221 -1.35 -7.98 20.04
N ALA A 222 -0.53 -8.36 19.09
CA ALA A 222 -0.93 -8.37 17.68
C ALA A 222 -0.25 -9.52 16.92
N LYS A 223 -0.87 -9.91 15.83
CA LYS A 223 -0.32 -10.87 14.86
C LYS A 223 -0.14 -10.21 13.52
N GLU A 224 0.92 -10.58 12.82
CA GLU A 224 1.03 -10.38 11.38
C GLU A 224 0.55 -11.64 10.67
N ASN A 225 -0.46 -11.49 9.82
CA ASN A 225 -1.07 -12.56 9.05
C ASN A 225 -0.65 -12.43 7.58
N VAL A 226 -0.20 -13.54 7.00
CA VAL A 226 0.26 -13.60 5.61
C VAL A 226 -0.74 -14.38 4.76
N TRP A 227 -1.18 -13.77 3.68
CA TRP A 227 -2.13 -14.32 2.75
C TRP A 227 -1.54 -14.38 1.34
N LEU A 228 -1.84 -15.45 0.63
CA LEU A 228 -1.67 -15.56 -0.81
C LEU A 228 -3.03 -15.52 -1.48
N LEU A 229 -3.21 -14.55 -2.37
CA LEU A 229 -4.40 -14.36 -3.18
C LEU A 229 -4.05 -14.77 -4.62
N LYS A 230 -4.68 -15.83 -5.13
CA LYS A 230 -4.51 -16.26 -6.53
C LYS A 230 -5.80 -15.99 -7.31
N ARG A 231 -5.66 -15.50 -8.53
CA ARG A 231 -6.82 -15.27 -9.41
C ARG A 231 -7.59 -16.58 -9.62
N LYS A 232 -8.92 -16.50 -9.48
CA LYS A 232 -9.84 -17.60 -9.83
C LYS A 232 -9.86 -17.88 -11.32
#